data_7f849854a33bc9ba9eceda0783365789
#
_entry.id   7f849854a33bc9ba9eceda0783365789
#
_cell.length_a   1.000
_cell.length_b   1.000
_cell.length_c   1.000
_cell.angle_alpha   90.00
_cell.angle_beta   90.00
_cell.angle_gamma   90.00
#
_symmetry.space_group_name_H-M   'P 1'
#
loop_
_entity.id
_entity.type
_entity.pdbx_description
1 polymer ?
#
loop_
_entity_poly.entity_id
_entity_poly.type
_entity_poly.pdbx_seq_one_letter_code
_entity_poly.pdbx_strand_id
1 'polypeptide(L)'
;MKAVTVIFNVSIEEEVLEAVRAAGVTAFTQWPRIVGQGPETGPRMDSHIWPGANAGLLMVVDDALAGKVMDALQAFHDTPEGRQAGLFAYQTAVERCLGT
;
A
#
# COMPACT_ATOMS: atom_id res chain seq x y z
N MET A 1 17.10 -7.00 -2.52
CA MET A 1 15.88 -7.30 -1.76
C MET A 1 15.36 -6.01 -1.14
N LYS A 2 14.07 -5.79 -1.28
CA LYS A 2 13.40 -4.58 -0.80
C LYS A 2 12.16 -4.94 0.00
N ALA A 3 11.85 -4.14 1.01
CA ALA A 3 10.56 -4.15 1.66
C ALA A 3 9.72 -3.03 1.06
N VAL A 4 8.53 -3.37 0.58
CA VAL A 4 7.57 -2.39 0.07
C VAL A 4 6.41 -2.34 1.04
N THR A 5 6.10 -1.13 1.51
CA THR A 5 4.97 -0.87 2.39
C THR A 5 3.99 0.03 1.67
N VAL A 6 2.71 -0.34 1.70
CA VAL A 6 1.64 0.43 1.07
C VAL A 6 0.56 0.70 2.09
N ILE A 7 0.17 1.96 2.22
CA ILE A 7 -0.94 2.38 3.09
C ILE A 7 -1.98 3.04 2.19
N PHE A 8 -3.23 2.66 2.35
CA PHE A 8 -4.29 3.13 1.46
C PHE A 8 -5.63 3.09 2.17
N ASN A 9 -6.59 3.87 1.67
CA ASN A 9 -7.96 3.83 2.17
C ASN A 9 -8.59 2.46 1.85
N VAL A 10 -9.35 1.91 2.78
CA VAL A 10 -10.00 0.59 2.57
C VAL A 10 -10.90 0.58 1.34
N SER A 11 -11.39 1.74 0.89
CA SER A 11 -12.25 1.83 -0.29
C SER A 11 -11.57 1.41 -1.59
N ILE A 12 -10.24 1.44 -1.64
CA ILE A 12 -9.48 1.05 -2.84
C ILE A 12 -8.71 -0.25 -2.64
N GLU A 13 -9.09 -1.03 -1.64
CA GLU A 13 -8.37 -2.27 -1.32
C GLU A 13 -8.29 -3.23 -2.50
N GLU A 14 -9.40 -3.44 -3.21
CA GLU A 14 -9.42 -4.36 -4.34
C GLU A 14 -8.47 -3.93 -5.45
N GLU A 15 -8.46 -2.64 -5.77
CA GLU A 15 -7.60 -2.08 -6.81
C GLU A 15 -6.12 -2.21 -6.44
N VAL A 16 -5.78 -1.97 -5.18
CA VAL A 16 -4.40 -2.10 -4.71
C VAL A 16 -3.96 -3.56 -4.74
N LEU A 17 -4.79 -4.48 -4.24
CA LEU A 17 -4.47 -5.91 -4.27
C LEU A 17 -4.31 -6.42 -5.69
N GLU A 18 -5.18 -5.98 -6.60
CA GLU A 18 -5.09 -6.36 -8.01
C GLU A 18 -3.78 -5.87 -8.64
N ALA A 19 -3.41 -4.61 -8.38
CA ALA A 19 -2.17 -4.05 -8.91
C ALA A 19 -0.95 -4.82 -8.41
N VAL A 20 -0.90 -5.12 -7.13
CA VAL A 20 0.21 -5.84 -6.50
C VAL A 20 0.32 -7.27 -7.05
N ARG A 21 -0.80 -7.97 -7.16
CA ARG A 21 -0.83 -9.33 -7.70
C ARG A 21 -0.47 -9.37 -9.19
N ALA A 22 -0.98 -8.41 -9.95
CA ALA A 22 -0.66 -8.32 -11.38
C ALA A 22 0.83 -8.05 -11.62
N ALA A 23 1.49 -7.34 -10.71
CA ALA A 23 2.93 -7.12 -10.79
C ALA A 23 3.74 -8.39 -10.51
N GLY A 24 3.16 -9.39 -9.86
CA GLY A 24 3.81 -10.68 -9.61
C GLY A 24 3.99 -11.04 -8.15
N VAL A 25 3.44 -10.25 -7.22
CA VAL A 25 3.55 -10.56 -5.79
C VAL A 25 2.62 -11.71 -5.43
N THR A 26 3.17 -12.73 -4.77
CA THR A 26 2.42 -13.91 -4.35
C THR A 26 2.25 -14.01 -2.84
N ALA A 27 3.03 -13.23 -2.08
CA ALA A 27 2.99 -13.29 -0.62
C ALA A 27 3.14 -11.89 -0.04
N PHE A 28 2.28 -11.57 0.91
CA PHE A 28 2.31 -10.29 1.60
C PHE A 28 1.62 -10.44 2.96
N THR A 29 1.90 -9.50 3.84
CA THR A 29 1.18 -9.35 5.10
C THR A 29 0.24 -8.16 4.97
N GLN A 30 -0.98 -8.30 5.44
CA GLN A 30 -1.98 -7.24 5.37
C GLN A 30 -2.45 -6.83 6.76
N TRP A 31 -2.51 -5.53 6.98
CA TRP A 31 -3.22 -4.94 8.11
C TRP A 31 -4.57 -4.47 7.59
N PRO A 32 -5.69 -5.15 7.95
CA PRO A 32 -6.98 -4.91 7.29
C PRO A 32 -7.63 -3.57 7.66
N ARG A 33 -7.39 -3.08 8.87
CA ARG A 33 -7.93 -1.79 9.28
C ARG A 33 -6.94 -1.13 10.24
N ILE A 34 -6.46 0.04 9.82
CA ILE A 34 -5.57 0.87 10.64
C ILE A 34 -6.06 2.31 10.54
N VAL A 35 -5.70 3.11 11.51
CA VAL A 35 -6.10 4.52 11.55
C VAL A 35 -4.90 5.40 11.25
N GLY A 36 -5.18 6.59 10.75
CA GLY A 36 -4.11 7.51 10.41
C GLY A 36 -4.64 8.82 9.87
N GLN A 37 -3.72 9.73 9.56
CA GLN A 37 -4.03 11.03 9.01
C GLN A 37 -2.97 11.40 7.98
N GLY A 38 -3.43 11.68 6.76
CA GLY A 38 -2.55 12.19 5.71
C GLY A 38 -2.57 13.71 5.68
N PRO A 39 -1.57 14.32 5.04
CA PRO A 39 -1.49 15.79 4.98
C PRO A 39 -2.58 16.43 4.13
N GLU A 40 -3.13 15.70 3.17
CA GLU A 40 -4.13 16.24 2.24
C GLU A 40 -5.49 15.57 2.40
N THR A 41 -5.51 14.31 2.86
CA THR A 41 -6.74 13.51 2.92
C THR A 41 -7.45 13.61 4.27
N GLY A 42 -6.80 14.20 5.28
CA GLY A 42 -7.36 14.34 6.62
C GLY A 42 -7.32 13.06 7.44
N PRO A 43 -7.87 13.11 8.66
CA PRO A 43 -7.83 11.97 9.56
C PRO A 43 -8.82 10.87 9.15
N ARG A 44 -8.39 9.63 9.34
CA ARG A 44 -9.20 8.42 9.15
C ARG A 44 -9.02 7.57 10.39
N MET A 45 -9.90 7.79 11.36
CA MET A 45 -9.77 7.22 12.70
C MET A 45 -10.79 6.12 12.99
N ASP A 46 -11.55 5.69 11.95
CA ASP A 46 -12.57 4.65 12.05
C ASP A 46 -13.57 4.93 13.19
N SER A 47 -13.96 6.20 13.31
CA SER A 47 -14.86 6.67 14.35
C SER A 47 -16.04 7.41 13.75
N HIS A 48 -17.03 7.73 14.60
CA HIS A 48 -18.21 8.47 14.17
C HIS A 48 -17.86 9.87 13.65
N ILE A 49 -16.94 10.55 14.32
CA ILE A 49 -16.52 11.92 13.96
C ILE A 49 -15.53 11.90 12.79
N TRP A 50 -14.61 10.93 12.79
CA TRP A 50 -13.60 10.77 11.76
C TRP A 50 -13.76 9.42 11.09
N PRO A 51 -14.78 9.26 10.21
CA PRO A 51 -15.04 7.98 9.58
C PRO A 51 -13.94 7.60 8.57
N GLY A 52 -13.99 6.35 8.18
CA GLY A 52 -13.00 5.80 7.26
C GLY A 52 -11.83 5.17 7.98
N ALA A 53 -11.15 4.31 7.29
CA ALA A 53 -9.99 3.63 7.79
C ALA A 53 -9.03 3.38 6.64
N ASN A 54 -7.77 3.12 6.98
CA ASN A 54 -6.77 2.67 6.04
C ASN A 54 -6.57 1.16 6.20
N ALA A 55 -5.89 0.58 5.23
CA ALA A 55 -5.32 -0.75 5.29
C ALA A 55 -3.85 -0.64 4.91
N GLY A 56 -3.09 -1.67 5.19
CA GLY A 56 -1.67 -1.68 4.84
C GLY A 56 -1.25 -3.03 4.31
N LEU A 57 -0.27 -3.02 3.42
CA LEU A 57 0.41 -4.20 2.92
C LEU A 57 1.90 -4.07 3.15
N LEU A 58 2.51 -5.17 3.55
CA LEU A 58 3.96 -5.29 3.62
C LEU A 58 4.39 -6.49 2.80
N MET A 59 5.36 -6.29 1.94
CA MET A 59 5.96 -7.38 1.17
C MET A 59 7.47 -7.19 1.08
N VAL A 60 8.20 -8.30 1.13
CA VAL A 60 9.64 -8.30 0.94
C VAL A 60 9.91 -9.08 -0.34
N VAL A 61 10.50 -8.43 -1.33
CA VAL A 61 10.62 -8.96 -2.68
C VAL A 61 12.00 -8.62 -3.24
N ASP A 62 12.40 -9.27 -4.33
CA ASP A 62 13.65 -8.92 -5.00
C ASP A 62 13.54 -7.51 -5.64
N ASP A 63 14.70 -6.97 -6.02
CA ASP A 63 14.76 -5.59 -6.52
C ASP A 63 13.94 -5.40 -7.80
N ALA A 64 13.95 -6.38 -8.70
CA ALA A 64 13.19 -6.28 -9.95
C ALA A 64 11.69 -6.26 -9.70
N LEU A 65 11.20 -7.13 -8.80
CA LEU A 65 9.79 -7.17 -8.45
C LEU A 65 9.37 -5.90 -7.70
N ALA A 66 10.23 -5.39 -6.82
CA ALA A 66 9.96 -4.13 -6.13
C ALA A 66 9.73 -2.99 -7.11
N GLY A 67 10.55 -2.91 -8.16
CA GLY A 67 10.37 -1.92 -9.23
C GLY A 67 9.02 -2.04 -9.91
N LYS A 68 8.62 -3.28 -10.25
CA LYS A 68 7.32 -3.52 -10.88
C LYS A 68 6.16 -3.12 -9.97
N VAL A 69 6.25 -3.47 -8.70
CA VAL A 69 5.22 -3.11 -7.71
C VAL A 69 5.10 -1.60 -7.57
N MET A 70 6.23 -0.91 -7.39
CA MET A 70 6.22 0.54 -7.23
C MET A 70 5.70 1.24 -8.48
N ASP A 71 6.06 0.76 -9.67
CA ASP A 71 5.54 1.31 -10.93
C ASP A 71 4.02 1.13 -11.05
N ALA A 72 3.52 -0.05 -10.68
CA ALA A 72 2.07 -0.32 -10.71
C ALA A 72 1.31 0.57 -9.70
N LEU A 73 1.87 0.75 -8.51
CA LEU A 73 1.28 1.62 -7.50
C LEU A 73 1.33 3.08 -7.92
N GLN A 74 2.43 3.51 -8.54
CA GLN A 74 2.56 4.87 -9.07
C GLN A 74 1.50 5.15 -10.14
N ALA A 75 1.29 4.20 -11.04
CA ALA A 75 0.27 4.34 -12.09
C ALA A 75 -1.13 4.52 -11.49
N PHE A 76 -1.47 3.75 -10.46
CA PHE A 76 -2.74 3.90 -9.76
C PHE A 76 -2.81 5.22 -8.98
N HIS A 77 -1.73 5.57 -8.28
CA HIS A 77 -1.65 6.82 -7.51
C HIS A 77 -1.92 8.04 -8.39
N ASP A 78 -1.49 7.99 -9.65
CA ASP A 78 -1.64 9.12 -10.57
C ASP A 78 -3.06 9.25 -11.15
N THR A 79 -3.94 8.29 -10.87
CA THR A 79 -5.35 8.42 -11.22
C THR A 79 -6.06 9.35 -10.22
N PRO A 80 -7.20 9.95 -10.61
CA PRO A 80 -7.99 10.75 -9.67
C PRO A 80 -8.38 9.97 -8.40
N GLU A 81 -8.75 8.70 -8.56
CA GLU A 81 -9.14 7.84 -7.44
C GLU A 81 -7.97 7.61 -6.49
N GLY A 82 -6.79 7.32 -7.04
CA GLY A 82 -5.59 7.10 -6.24
C GLY A 82 -5.19 8.31 -5.44
N ARG A 83 -5.28 9.49 -6.04
CA ARG A 83 -4.97 10.74 -5.35
C ARG A 83 -5.96 11.04 -4.22
N GLN A 84 -7.25 10.85 -4.48
CA GLN A 84 -8.29 11.09 -3.48
C GLN A 84 -8.21 10.10 -2.32
N ALA A 85 -7.85 8.88 -2.60
CA ALA A 85 -7.79 7.83 -1.59
C ALA A 85 -6.55 7.93 -0.71
N GLY A 86 -5.58 8.79 -1.07
CA GLY A 86 -4.39 9.00 -0.25
C GLY A 86 -3.48 7.79 -0.19
N LEU A 87 -3.31 7.10 -1.32
CA LEU A 87 -2.37 5.98 -1.41
C LEU A 87 -0.95 6.48 -1.12
N PHE A 88 -0.28 5.81 -0.21
CA PHE A 88 1.09 6.11 0.19
C PHE A 88 1.90 4.82 0.16
N ALA A 89 3.03 4.84 -0.51
CA ALA A 89 3.89 3.66 -0.60
C ALA A 89 5.36 4.08 -0.58
N TYR A 90 6.19 3.23 0.00
CA TYR A 90 7.63 3.42 -0.03
C TYR A 90 8.33 2.08 -0.04
N GLN A 91 9.60 2.09 -0.43
CA GLN A 91 10.44 0.91 -0.37
C GLN A 91 11.72 1.22 0.40
N THR A 92 12.23 0.20 1.09
CA THR A 92 13.51 0.29 1.79
C THR A 92 14.36 -0.92 1.45
N ALA A 93 15.67 -0.76 1.55
CA ALA A 93 16.58 -1.89 1.40
C ALA A 93 16.42 -2.85 2.58
N VAL A 94 16.48 -4.14 2.30
CA VAL A 94 16.49 -5.20 3.31
C VAL A 94 17.85 -5.88 3.27
N GLU A 95 18.60 -5.77 4.36
CA GLU A 95 19.93 -6.36 4.43
C GLU A 95 19.89 -7.86 4.63
N ARG A 96 18.90 -8.34 5.40
CA ARG A 96 18.77 -9.74 5.74
C ARG A 96 17.32 -10.08 6.01
N CYS A 97 16.88 -11.23 5.52
CA CYS A 97 15.51 -11.69 5.72
C CYS A 97 15.52 -13.19 6.05
N LEU A 98 14.73 -13.59 7.03
CA LEU A 98 14.48 -14.98 7.34
C LEU A 98 13.09 -15.36 6.83
N GLY A 99 13.00 -16.53 6.21
CA GLY A 99 11.76 -17.02 5.66
C GLY A 99 11.54 -16.57 4.22
N THR A 100 10.44 -16.98 3.65
CA THR A 100 10.06 -16.68 2.27
C THR A 100 8.63 -16.22 2.18
#